data_1da0d445a158951209a0356bfbaf034f
#
_entry.id   1da0d445a158951209a0356bfbaf034f
#
_cell.length_a   1.000
_cell.length_b   1.000
_cell.length_c   1.000
_cell.angle_alpha   90.00
_cell.angle_beta   90.00
_cell.angle_gamma   90.00
#
_symmetry.space_group_name_H-M   'P 1'
#
loop_
_entity.id
_entity.type
_entity.pdbx_description
1 polymer ?
#
loop_
_entity_poly.entity_id
_entity_poly.type
_entity_poly.pdbx_seq_one_letter_code
_entity_poly.pdbx_strand_id
1 'polypeptide(L)'
;MIFPHHHQAAVSWNSSLDFGTFDFIIIGAGAGGGVLANRLSEILEWNVLLLEAGGSPDDFTKILGLSAYTYYSTRSWGYNVTSQKHACLAANEEKCIFPQGRGLGGGTTINGGVYVRGHPEDFDRWVSVYGNPGWSYEEVLPYFKKSENALFEPRDSYYHGEGGYWTVDQCLSTPTVVDLFKPLFKEKGIDFIDDYSGKYENGIAQYQMSLKGNERVSTYSAFLENFTSRSNLNISLNNFVTKIAINKATKTAYGVYFVKDGVNYFAKAKKEVIVSAGGVNSAQLLMLSGIGPKKHLKDLNIPLVKNLPVGQNLQDHVMFIGLIFRTNRIFYNQTMAEMLKLYEENQRPLMTGYSVELVSFTNFGRNQTIRPDIEYQISTPPPSGSQFEFFFGINDSFVEAININTSSDINLFIYLMHPKSRGSITLKSNSPLDKPLIDPNYFAEDEDIETLYRGVELILSMNNSQILKDYGAYIVDVEYPYCESYEKFSKDWWLCAIKYFSYSTFHAVSANRMGPDPKTSVVNARLQVYGMKNLRVVDSSVLPELISGHITAPVLMLAEKASDIIKEKYNRH
;
A
#
# COMPACT_ATOMS: atom_id res chain seq x y z
N MET A 1 13.75 22.12 -3.84
CA MET A 1 14.79 21.39 -4.60
C MET A 1 14.29 21.13 -6.01
N ILE A 2 14.98 21.67 -7.02
CA ILE A 2 14.60 21.56 -8.44
C ILE A 2 14.96 20.13 -8.88
N PHE A 3 13.96 19.34 -9.27
CA PHE A 3 14.19 18.02 -9.85
C PHE A 3 15.00 18.17 -11.14
N PRO A 4 16.07 17.39 -11.34
CA PRO A 4 16.73 17.38 -12.62
C PRO A 4 15.74 16.82 -13.66
N HIS A 5 15.35 17.66 -14.61
CA HIS A 5 14.75 17.18 -15.85
C HIS A 5 15.77 16.26 -16.52
N HIS A 6 15.62 14.96 -16.39
CA HIS A 6 16.35 14.04 -17.24
C HIS A 6 15.96 14.38 -18.69
N HIS A 7 16.89 14.89 -19.45
CA HIS A 7 16.77 14.94 -20.91
C HIS A 7 16.50 13.51 -21.37
N GLN A 8 15.23 13.20 -21.61
CA GLN A 8 14.87 11.94 -22.26
C GLN A 8 15.39 12.04 -23.69
N ALA A 9 16.46 11.31 -23.97
CA ALA A 9 16.88 11.08 -25.35
C ALA A 9 15.66 10.59 -26.13
N ALA A 10 15.45 11.12 -27.34
CA ALA A 10 14.31 10.76 -28.17
C ALA A 10 14.32 9.24 -28.39
N VAL A 11 13.36 8.53 -27.76
CA VAL A 11 13.25 7.06 -27.91
C VAL A 11 12.81 6.77 -29.34
N SER A 12 13.60 6.01 -30.08
CA SER A 12 13.19 5.50 -31.39
C SER A 12 12.17 4.36 -31.20
N TRP A 13 10.90 4.63 -31.41
CA TRP A 13 9.82 3.63 -31.31
C TRP A 13 9.72 2.70 -32.54
N ASN A 14 10.47 2.98 -33.61
CA ASN A 14 10.34 2.29 -34.90
C ASN A 14 11.12 0.96 -34.98
N SER A 15 12.05 0.72 -34.06
CA SER A 15 12.83 -0.52 -33.98
C SER A 15 13.06 -0.91 -32.51
N SER A 16 13.19 -2.19 -32.26
CA SER A 16 13.58 -2.72 -30.95
C SER A 16 14.72 -3.72 -31.11
N LEU A 17 15.67 -3.68 -30.20
CA LEU A 17 16.73 -4.69 -30.09
C LEU A 17 16.18 -5.93 -29.38
N ASP A 18 16.66 -7.10 -29.78
CA ASP A 18 16.32 -8.36 -29.11
C ASP A 18 17.04 -8.44 -27.76
N PHE A 19 16.26 -8.62 -26.69
CA PHE A 19 16.79 -8.78 -25.32
C PHE A 19 16.92 -10.26 -24.93
N GLY A 20 16.34 -11.14 -25.71
CA GLY A 20 16.39 -12.57 -25.47
C GLY A 20 15.02 -13.21 -25.22
N THR A 21 15.08 -14.51 -24.92
CA THR A 21 13.90 -15.36 -24.75
C THR A 21 13.91 -16.05 -23.39
N PHE A 22 12.80 -15.93 -22.65
CA PHE A 22 12.62 -16.41 -21.28
C PHE A 22 11.37 -17.28 -21.19
N ASP A 23 11.27 -18.12 -20.16
CA ASP A 23 10.04 -18.86 -19.91
C ASP A 23 8.97 -17.93 -19.33
N PHE A 24 9.34 -17.14 -18.33
CA PHE A 24 8.48 -16.14 -17.71
C PHE A 24 9.11 -14.76 -17.78
N ILE A 25 8.28 -13.76 -18.05
CA ILE A 25 8.65 -12.34 -17.91
C ILE A 25 7.73 -11.73 -16.86
N ILE A 26 8.32 -11.24 -15.78
CA ILE A 26 7.64 -10.56 -14.66
C ILE A 26 7.94 -9.07 -14.76
N ILE A 27 6.88 -8.25 -14.75
CA ILE A 27 6.97 -6.79 -14.89
C ILE A 27 6.73 -6.14 -13.55
N GLY A 28 7.77 -5.55 -12.96
CA GLY A 28 7.77 -4.92 -11.63
C GLY A 28 8.31 -5.84 -10.54
N ALA A 29 9.24 -5.34 -9.75
CA ALA A 29 9.92 -6.05 -8.65
C ALA A 29 9.37 -5.68 -7.26
N GLY A 30 8.09 -5.29 -7.18
CA GLY A 30 7.39 -5.01 -5.92
C GLY A 30 6.96 -6.29 -5.19
N ALA A 31 6.04 -6.15 -4.21
CA ALA A 31 5.55 -7.24 -3.37
C ALA A 31 5.06 -8.47 -4.15
N GLY A 32 4.37 -8.27 -5.27
CA GLY A 32 3.91 -9.37 -6.12
C GLY A 32 5.04 -9.98 -6.94
N GLY A 33 5.74 -9.16 -7.73
CA GLY A 33 6.71 -9.64 -8.70
C GLY A 33 7.99 -10.18 -8.10
N GLY A 34 8.48 -9.62 -6.98
CA GLY A 34 9.68 -10.11 -6.29
C GLY A 34 9.48 -11.51 -5.69
N VAL A 35 8.31 -11.76 -5.07
CA VAL A 35 7.94 -13.11 -4.59
C VAL A 35 7.86 -14.08 -5.75
N LEU A 36 7.16 -13.73 -6.83
CA LEU A 36 7.04 -14.60 -8.01
C LEU A 36 8.40 -14.91 -8.64
N ALA A 37 9.29 -13.93 -8.77
CA ALA A 37 10.62 -14.12 -9.34
C ALA A 37 11.43 -15.12 -8.53
N ASN A 38 11.38 -15.02 -7.20
CA ASN A 38 12.00 -15.99 -6.30
C ASN A 38 11.40 -17.38 -6.47
N ARG A 39 10.08 -17.51 -6.34
CA ARG A 39 9.40 -18.80 -6.31
C ARG A 39 9.42 -19.54 -7.66
N LEU A 40 9.31 -18.83 -8.77
CA LEU A 40 9.38 -19.46 -10.10
C LEU A 40 10.81 -19.87 -10.47
N SER A 41 11.83 -19.14 -9.99
CA SER A 41 13.23 -19.51 -10.21
C SER A 41 13.73 -20.66 -9.32
N GLU A 42 12.91 -21.19 -8.39
CA GLU A 42 13.17 -22.47 -7.70
C GLU A 42 13.18 -23.65 -8.68
N ILE A 43 12.46 -23.52 -9.80
CA ILE A 43 12.44 -24.52 -10.86
C ILE A 43 13.61 -24.22 -11.82
N LEU A 44 14.67 -24.98 -11.72
CA LEU A 44 15.94 -24.73 -12.44
C LEU A 44 15.79 -24.69 -13.97
N GLU A 45 14.82 -25.42 -14.52
CA GLU A 45 14.54 -25.47 -15.95
C GLU A 45 13.80 -24.23 -16.48
N TRP A 46 13.33 -23.36 -15.59
CA TRP A 46 12.63 -22.14 -15.98
C TRP A 46 13.55 -20.93 -15.95
N ASN A 47 13.72 -20.31 -17.11
CA ASN A 47 14.43 -19.05 -17.24
C ASN A 47 13.47 -17.88 -16.97
N VAL A 48 13.69 -17.16 -15.86
CA VAL A 48 12.82 -16.08 -15.37
C VAL A 48 13.50 -14.73 -15.60
N LEU A 49 12.80 -13.80 -16.26
CA LEU A 49 13.20 -12.40 -16.40
C LEU A 49 12.33 -11.54 -15.50
N LEU A 50 12.93 -10.78 -14.60
CA LEU A 50 12.30 -9.74 -13.79
C LEU A 50 12.74 -8.37 -14.31
N LEU A 51 11.79 -7.58 -14.81
CA LEU A 51 12.02 -6.22 -15.32
C LEU A 51 11.53 -5.18 -14.28
N GLU A 52 12.43 -4.29 -13.84
CA GLU A 52 12.12 -3.21 -12.90
C GLU A 52 12.46 -1.85 -13.50
N ALA A 53 11.54 -0.90 -13.34
CA ALA A 53 11.67 0.45 -13.90
C ALA A 53 12.65 1.35 -13.15
N GLY A 54 12.90 1.06 -11.88
CA GLY A 54 13.84 1.79 -11.05
C GLY A 54 15.14 1.05 -10.79
N GLY A 55 15.95 1.60 -9.89
CA GLY A 55 17.24 1.05 -9.47
C GLY A 55 17.16 0.17 -8.22
N SER A 56 18.31 -0.14 -7.65
CA SER A 56 18.43 -0.82 -6.36
C SER A 56 18.07 0.10 -5.20
N PRO A 57 17.55 -0.44 -4.08
CA PRO A 57 17.45 0.29 -2.84
C PRO A 57 18.85 0.66 -2.31
N ASP A 58 18.92 1.60 -1.41
CA ASP A 58 20.12 2.01 -0.71
C ASP A 58 19.90 1.99 0.81
N ASP A 59 20.92 2.35 1.58
CA ASP A 59 20.87 2.31 3.04
C ASP A 59 19.80 3.26 3.61
N PHE A 60 19.50 4.37 2.92
CA PHE A 60 18.43 5.27 3.33
C PHE A 60 17.06 4.58 3.37
N THR A 61 16.78 3.68 2.42
CA THR A 61 15.52 2.93 2.36
C THR A 61 15.39 1.87 3.45
N LYS A 62 16.48 1.49 4.12
CA LYS A 62 16.47 0.54 5.22
C LYS A 62 15.87 1.13 6.50
N ILE A 63 15.90 2.46 6.64
CA ILE A 63 15.45 3.18 7.83
C ILE A 63 13.97 3.52 7.69
N LEU A 64 13.09 2.83 8.43
CA LEU A 64 11.63 3.04 8.37
C LEU A 64 11.24 4.48 8.67
N GLY A 65 11.83 5.11 9.67
CA GLY A 65 11.54 6.50 10.07
C GLY A 65 11.84 7.55 8.99
N LEU A 66 12.55 7.19 7.93
CA LEU A 66 12.84 8.10 6.81
C LEU A 66 11.94 7.88 5.59
N SER A 67 10.92 7.04 5.69
CA SER A 67 10.06 6.66 4.56
C SER A 67 9.41 7.85 3.85
N ALA A 68 8.93 8.84 4.58
CA ALA A 68 8.29 10.03 4.01
C ALA A 68 9.19 10.78 3.01
N TYR A 69 10.49 10.85 3.28
CA TYR A 69 11.44 11.51 2.39
C TYR A 69 11.61 10.78 1.05
N THR A 70 11.28 9.48 1.01
CA THR A 70 11.35 8.70 -0.23
C THR A 70 10.23 9.04 -1.20
N TYR A 71 9.10 9.59 -0.72
CA TYR A 71 7.91 9.90 -1.54
C TYR A 71 8.21 10.94 -2.63
N TYR A 72 9.13 11.86 -2.35
CA TYR A 72 9.55 12.92 -3.26
C TYR A 72 10.91 12.64 -3.95
N SER A 73 11.40 11.42 -3.84
CA SER A 73 12.64 10.98 -4.45
C SER A 73 12.42 10.22 -5.77
N THR A 74 13.52 9.87 -6.44
CA THR A 74 13.50 9.02 -7.65
C THR A 74 13.02 7.59 -7.36
N ARG A 75 12.82 7.21 -6.09
CA ARG A 75 12.28 5.92 -5.64
C ARG A 75 10.75 5.87 -5.66
N SER A 76 10.12 6.98 -5.96
CA SER A 76 8.67 7.09 -6.14
C SER A 76 8.32 7.48 -7.57
N TRP A 77 7.19 7.02 -8.07
CA TRP A 77 6.62 7.48 -9.35
C TRP A 77 6.15 8.94 -9.29
N GLY A 78 6.02 9.51 -8.07
CA GLY A 78 5.59 10.88 -7.85
C GLY A 78 4.19 11.15 -8.40
N TYR A 79 3.26 10.24 -8.17
CA TYR A 79 1.85 10.44 -8.54
C TYR A 79 1.14 11.32 -7.54
N ASN A 80 0.14 12.03 -8.04
CA ASN A 80 -0.91 12.67 -7.26
C ASN A 80 -2.25 12.17 -7.79
N VAL A 81 -3.28 12.19 -6.95
CA VAL A 81 -4.66 12.00 -7.41
C VAL A 81 -5.11 13.22 -8.23
N THR A 82 -6.19 13.08 -8.99
CA THR A 82 -6.89 14.23 -9.58
C THR A 82 -7.47 15.10 -8.45
N SER A 83 -7.78 16.39 -8.73
CA SER A 83 -8.46 17.25 -7.74
C SER A 83 -9.71 16.56 -7.20
N GLN A 84 -9.82 16.47 -5.87
CA GLN A 84 -10.91 15.78 -5.19
C GLN A 84 -11.97 16.80 -4.73
N LYS A 85 -13.24 16.38 -4.71
CA LYS A 85 -14.36 17.26 -4.31
C LYS A 85 -14.69 17.20 -2.83
N HIS A 86 -14.38 16.08 -2.18
CA HIS A 86 -14.90 15.78 -0.85
C HIS A 86 -13.81 15.32 0.13
N ALA A 87 -12.56 15.25 -0.30
CA ALA A 87 -11.39 14.94 0.53
C ALA A 87 -10.16 15.68 0.00
N CYS A 88 -9.03 15.63 0.68
CA CYS A 88 -7.77 16.25 0.25
C CYS A 88 -7.86 17.78 0.06
N LEU A 89 -8.86 18.46 0.63
CA LEU A 89 -9.12 19.87 0.33
C LEU A 89 -8.04 20.81 0.91
N ALA A 90 -7.28 20.36 1.91
CA ALA A 90 -6.12 21.08 2.42
C ALA A 90 -4.81 20.75 1.69
N ALA A 91 -4.83 19.83 0.73
CA ALA A 91 -3.68 19.52 -0.09
C ALA A 91 -3.49 20.57 -1.20
N ASN A 92 -2.25 20.72 -1.70
CA ASN A 92 -1.95 21.61 -2.81
C ASN A 92 -2.80 21.23 -4.05
N GLU A 93 -3.54 22.20 -4.58
CA GLU A 93 -4.47 22.02 -5.70
C GLU A 93 -5.56 20.95 -5.43
N GLU A 94 -5.91 20.68 -4.16
CA GLU A 94 -6.87 19.65 -3.75
C GLU A 94 -6.49 18.24 -4.24
N LYS A 95 -5.19 18.00 -4.38
CA LYS A 95 -4.61 16.77 -4.91
C LYS A 95 -3.73 16.11 -3.85
N CYS A 96 -4.25 15.09 -3.18
CA CYS A 96 -3.40 14.27 -2.33
C CYS A 96 -2.24 13.67 -3.13
N ILE A 97 -1.07 13.62 -2.50
CA ILE A 97 0.03 12.79 -3.03
C ILE A 97 -0.40 11.33 -3.06
N PHE A 98 0.16 10.58 -4.02
CA PHE A 98 -0.14 9.15 -4.19
C PHE A 98 1.15 8.36 -4.48
N PRO A 99 2.11 8.33 -3.53
CA PRO A 99 3.38 7.69 -3.76
C PRO A 99 3.23 6.21 -4.07
N GLN A 100 3.90 5.78 -5.13
CA GLN A 100 4.03 4.40 -5.54
C GLN A 100 5.52 4.12 -5.73
N GLY A 101 6.02 2.99 -5.18
CA GLY A 101 7.44 2.67 -5.21
C GLY A 101 7.96 2.39 -6.62
N ARG A 102 9.19 2.85 -6.90
CA ARG A 102 9.92 2.65 -8.14
C ARG A 102 11.33 2.16 -7.83
N GLY A 103 11.60 0.89 -8.07
CA GLY A 103 12.87 0.22 -7.75
C GLY A 103 12.65 -1.18 -7.21
N LEU A 104 13.73 -1.92 -6.98
CA LEU A 104 13.66 -3.24 -6.35
C LEU A 104 12.96 -3.16 -4.99
N GLY A 105 11.97 -4.03 -4.81
CA GLY A 105 11.09 -4.01 -3.65
C GLY A 105 9.83 -3.17 -3.84
N GLY A 106 9.76 -2.28 -4.83
CA GLY A 106 8.59 -1.46 -5.13
C GLY A 106 8.10 -0.68 -3.92
N GLY A 107 6.78 -0.70 -3.64
CA GLY A 107 6.18 -0.01 -2.49
C GLY A 107 6.74 -0.44 -1.14
N THR A 108 7.27 -1.67 -1.01
CA THR A 108 7.81 -2.19 0.25
C THR A 108 9.13 -1.53 0.68
N THR A 109 9.80 -0.81 -0.22
CA THR A 109 11.01 -0.03 0.09
C THR A 109 10.73 1.39 0.53
N ILE A 110 9.50 1.88 0.34
CA ILE A 110 9.14 3.26 0.67
C ILE A 110 7.97 3.38 1.66
N ASN A 111 7.24 2.30 1.96
CA ASN A 111 6.09 2.33 2.88
C ASN A 111 6.49 2.49 4.35
N GLY A 112 5.50 2.64 5.24
CA GLY A 112 5.71 2.73 6.69
C GLY A 112 6.07 1.39 7.37
N GLY A 113 6.16 0.28 6.64
CA GLY A 113 6.56 -1.02 7.16
C GLY A 113 5.52 -1.77 7.98
N VAL A 114 4.32 -1.24 8.15
CA VAL A 114 3.23 -1.88 8.91
C VAL A 114 2.86 -3.23 8.28
N TYR A 115 2.71 -4.25 9.12
CA TYR A 115 2.32 -5.60 8.72
C TYR A 115 0.96 -5.94 9.33
N VAL A 116 -0.06 -6.07 8.50
CA VAL A 116 -1.43 -6.45 8.86
C VAL A 116 -1.91 -7.46 7.85
N ARG A 117 -2.52 -8.56 8.31
CA ARG A 117 -3.06 -9.59 7.40
C ARG A 117 -4.46 -9.27 6.92
N GLY A 118 -5.24 -8.55 7.72
CA GLY A 118 -6.65 -8.33 7.53
C GLY A 118 -7.51 -9.36 8.29
N HIS A 119 -8.77 -9.03 8.45
CA HIS A 119 -9.75 -9.85 9.16
C HIS A 119 -10.14 -11.11 8.32
N PRO A 120 -10.35 -12.27 8.93
CA PRO A 120 -10.80 -13.48 8.22
C PRO A 120 -12.00 -13.24 7.28
N GLU A 121 -12.97 -12.45 7.73
CA GLU A 121 -14.16 -12.10 6.92
C GLU A 121 -13.82 -11.39 5.61
N ASP A 122 -12.71 -10.64 5.52
CA ASP A 122 -12.30 -9.99 4.27
C ASP A 122 -12.10 -11.02 3.16
N PHE A 123 -11.38 -12.11 3.47
CA PHE A 123 -11.08 -13.18 2.53
C PHE A 123 -12.28 -14.07 2.26
N ASP A 124 -13.09 -14.37 3.27
CA ASP A 124 -14.33 -15.15 3.11
C ASP A 124 -15.32 -14.43 2.21
N ARG A 125 -15.32 -13.08 2.23
CA ARG A 125 -16.09 -12.27 1.29
C ARG A 125 -15.54 -12.31 -0.14
N TRP A 126 -14.22 -12.51 -0.33
CA TRP A 126 -13.69 -12.71 -1.67
C TRP A 126 -14.31 -13.95 -2.35
N VAL A 127 -14.70 -14.97 -1.56
CA VAL A 127 -15.42 -16.13 -2.06
C VAL A 127 -16.93 -15.87 -2.12
N SER A 128 -17.55 -15.50 -1.00
CA SER A 128 -19.00 -15.45 -0.85
C SER A 128 -19.66 -14.30 -1.59
N VAL A 129 -19.02 -13.13 -1.65
CA VAL A 129 -19.57 -11.92 -2.30
C VAL A 129 -18.99 -11.73 -3.69
N TYR A 130 -17.69 -11.98 -3.86
CA TYR A 130 -17.00 -11.71 -5.12
C TYR A 130 -16.78 -12.95 -6.00
N GLY A 131 -17.20 -14.13 -5.53
CA GLY A 131 -17.24 -15.36 -6.33
C GLY A 131 -15.87 -15.91 -6.75
N ASN A 132 -14.86 -15.81 -5.89
CA ASN A 132 -13.51 -16.26 -6.14
C ASN A 132 -13.18 -17.53 -5.32
N PRO A 133 -13.49 -18.74 -5.81
CA PRO A 133 -13.18 -19.97 -5.09
C PRO A 133 -11.67 -20.14 -4.89
N GLY A 134 -11.29 -20.67 -3.74
CA GLY A 134 -9.90 -20.87 -3.36
C GLY A 134 -9.28 -19.67 -2.63
N TRP A 135 -10.05 -18.62 -2.26
CA TRP A 135 -9.53 -17.41 -1.64
C TRP A 135 -10.16 -17.11 -0.27
N SER A 136 -10.79 -18.09 0.40
CA SER A 136 -11.24 -17.96 1.80
C SER A 136 -10.04 -17.83 2.75
N TYR A 137 -10.29 -17.35 3.96
CA TYR A 137 -9.22 -17.17 4.95
C TYR A 137 -8.45 -18.47 5.22
N GLU A 138 -9.13 -19.57 5.44
CA GLU A 138 -8.47 -20.88 5.65
C GLU A 138 -7.62 -21.32 4.47
N GLU A 139 -8.04 -21.01 3.23
CA GLU A 139 -7.32 -21.36 2.00
C GLU A 139 -6.12 -20.45 1.73
N VAL A 140 -6.07 -19.25 2.33
CA VAL A 140 -4.96 -18.30 2.15
C VAL A 140 -4.03 -18.22 3.36
N LEU A 141 -4.46 -18.61 4.56
CA LEU A 141 -3.64 -18.63 5.77
C LEU A 141 -2.30 -19.37 5.59
N PRO A 142 -2.24 -20.55 4.94
CA PRO A 142 -0.97 -21.23 4.69
C PRO A 142 0.04 -20.38 3.90
N TYR A 143 -0.43 -19.50 3.02
CA TYR A 143 0.42 -18.63 2.20
C TYR A 143 0.91 -17.40 2.96
N PHE A 144 0.14 -16.88 3.92
CA PHE A 144 0.65 -15.92 4.89
C PHE A 144 1.79 -16.52 5.71
N LYS A 145 1.58 -17.72 6.25
CA LYS A 145 2.58 -18.44 7.06
C LYS A 145 3.82 -18.82 6.24
N LYS A 146 3.67 -19.15 4.96
CA LYS A 146 4.76 -19.55 4.06
C LYS A 146 5.81 -18.45 3.88
N SER A 147 5.39 -17.19 3.82
CA SER A 147 6.31 -16.06 3.67
C SER A 147 6.85 -15.55 5.00
N GLU A 148 6.13 -15.74 6.10
CA GLU A 148 6.39 -15.09 7.38
C GLU A 148 7.48 -15.76 8.20
N ASN A 149 8.28 -14.93 8.89
CA ASN A 149 9.15 -15.29 10.00
C ASN A 149 8.83 -14.34 11.16
N ALA A 150 7.84 -14.71 12.00
CA ALA A 150 7.41 -13.92 13.14
C ALA A 150 8.43 -14.02 14.30
N LEU A 151 8.90 -12.86 14.77
CA LEU A 151 9.87 -12.76 15.88
C LEU A 151 9.27 -12.18 17.16
N PHE A 152 8.07 -11.60 17.10
CA PHE A 152 7.41 -10.99 18.26
C PHE A 152 6.76 -12.03 19.18
N GLU A 153 6.59 -11.67 20.46
CA GLU A 153 5.91 -12.45 21.50
C GLU A 153 5.08 -11.54 22.42
N PRO A 154 3.93 -12.02 22.95
CA PRO A 154 3.32 -13.33 22.66
C PRO A 154 2.61 -13.34 21.31
N ARG A 155 2.53 -14.51 20.66
CA ARG A 155 1.82 -14.73 19.41
C ARG A 155 1.03 -16.03 19.42
N ASP A 156 -0.03 -16.10 18.62
CA ASP A 156 -0.77 -17.34 18.40
C ASP A 156 -0.10 -18.16 17.28
N SER A 157 0.63 -19.21 17.65
CA SER A 157 1.39 -20.06 16.73
C SER A 157 0.54 -20.73 15.64
N TYR A 158 -0.79 -20.88 15.86
CA TYR A 158 -1.67 -21.39 14.83
C TYR A 158 -1.71 -20.46 13.61
N TYR A 159 -1.70 -19.15 13.86
CA TYR A 159 -1.82 -18.15 12.80
C TYR A 159 -0.48 -17.75 12.20
N HIS A 160 0.65 -17.88 12.93
CA HIS A 160 1.96 -17.36 12.51
C HIS A 160 2.89 -18.42 11.91
N GLY A 161 3.75 -17.96 10.99
CA GLY A 161 4.82 -18.75 10.38
C GLY A 161 6.18 -18.43 10.99
N GLU A 162 7.08 -19.42 10.93
CA GLU A 162 8.49 -19.31 11.31
C GLU A 162 9.37 -19.74 10.14
N GLY A 163 10.55 -19.11 10.00
CA GLY A 163 11.54 -19.46 8.97
C GLY A 163 11.19 -19.02 7.54
N GLY A 164 10.09 -18.32 7.33
CA GLY A 164 9.81 -17.65 6.04
C GLY A 164 10.80 -16.51 5.76
N TYR A 165 10.77 -15.99 4.56
CA TYR A 165 11.72 -14.94 4.16
C TYR A 165 11.35 -13.53 4.67
N TRP A 166 10.08 -13.30 4.99
CA TRP A 166 9.56 -12.01 5.44
C TRP A 166 9.52 -11.94 6.96
N THR A 167 10.50 -11.25 7.55
CA THR A 167 10.56 -11.09 9.01
C THR A 167 9.55 -10.03 9.47
N VAL A 168 8.81 -10.39 10.53
CA VAL A 168 7.86 -9.52 11.24
C VAL A 168 8.27 -9.46 12.72
N ASP A 169 8.38 -8.24 13.23
CA ASP A 169 8.68 -7.97 14.64
C ASP A 169 7.77 -6.86 15.17
N GLN A 170 7.65 -6.69 16.47
CA GLN A 170 6.91 -5.57 17.05
C GLN A 170 7.73 -4.28 16.99
N CYS A 171 7.04 -3.14 16.77
CA CYS A 171 7.63 -1.83 16.98
C CYS A 171 7.94 -1.61 18.47
N LEU A 172 8.91 -0.74 18.75
CA LEU A 172 9.09 -0.22 20.10
C LEU A 172 8.04 0.88 20.34
N SER A 173 7.24 0.72 21.37
CA SER A 173 6.27 1.73 21.77
C SER A 173 6.79 2.49 23.00
N THR A 174 6.49 3.79 23.05
CA THR A 174 6.80 4.64 24.17
C THR A 174 5.94 4.24 25.38
N PRO A 175 6.51 3.86 26.54
CA PRO A 175 5.73 3.42 27.68
C PRO A 175 4.60 4.38 28.07
N THR A 176 4.87 5.69 28.08
CA THR A 176 3.86 6.72 28.36
C THR A 176 2.66 6.67 27.40
N VAL A 177 2.87 6.36 26.12
CA VAL A 177 1.78 6.25 25.13
C VAL A 177 0.96 5.00 25.40
N VAL A 178 1.61 3.88 25.67
CA VAL A 178 0.94 2.62 26.04
C VAL A 178 0.11 2.80 27.31
N ASP A 179 0.72 3.37 28.36
CA ASP A 179 0.09 3.58 29.67
C ASP A 179 -1.11 4.55 29.59
N LEU A 180 -1.10 5.48 28.65
CA LEU A 180 -2.21 6.39 28.41
C LEU A 180 -3.35 5.71 27.61
N PHE A 181 -3.05 5.12 26.46
CA PHE A 181 -4.09 4.69 25.52
C PHE A 181 -4.68 3.33 25.87
N LYS A 182 -3.93 2.40 26.44
CA LYS A 182 -4.44 1.08 26.87
C LYS A 182 -5.64 1.21 27.83
N PRO A 183 -5.55 1.92 28.98
CA PRO A 183 -6.71 2.09 29.85
C PRO A 183 -7.79 3.00 29.27
N LEU A 184 -7.43 4.01 28.44
CA LEU A 184 -8.37 4.92 27.83
C LEU A 184 -9.32 4.19 26.86
N PHE A 185 -8.79 3.30 26.02
CA PHE A 185 -9.59 2.46 25.12
C PHE A 185 -10.40 1.40 25.90
N LYS A 186 -9.85 0.90 27.01
CA LYS A 186 -10.57 -0.03 27.89
C LYS A 186 -11.83 0.59 28.51
N GLU A 187 -11.84 1.89 28.86
CA GLU A 187 -13.05 2.60 29.30
C GLU A 187 -14.18 2.54 28.25
N LYS A 188 -13.84 2.36 26.98
CA LYS A 188 -14.79 2.21 25.86
C LYS A 188 -15.09 0.77 25.51
N GLY A 189 -14.58 -0.20 26.30
CA GLY A 189 -14.78 -1.62 26.08
C GLY A 189 -13.94 -2.17 24.93
N ILE A 190 -12.84 -1.50 24.58
CA ILE A 190 -11.86 -1.96 23.60
C ILE A 190 -10.67 -2.50 24.39
N ASP A 191 -10.47 -3.82 24.32
CA ASP A 191 -9.42 -4.51 25.08
C ASP A 191 -8.05 -4.37 24.40
N PHE A 192 -6.99 -4.39 25.24
CA PHE A 192 -5.64 -4.57 24.73
C PHE A 192 -5.44 -6.03 24.34
N ILE A 193 -4.96 -6.24 23.12
CA ILE A 193 -4.64 -7.56 22.59
C ILE A 193 -3.17 -7.63 22.21
N ASP A 194 -2.56 -8.78 22.39
CA ASP A 194 -1.13 -8.97 22.13
C ASP A 194 -0.85 -9.20 20.64
N ASP A 195 -1.83 -9.75 19.92
CA ASP A 195 -1.68 -10.21 18.53
C ASP A 195 -2.95 -9.97 17.72
N TYR A 196 -2.95 -8.90 16.90
CA TYR A 196 -4.08 -8.57 16.03
C TYR A 196 -4.07 -9.32 14.67
N SER A 197 -3.01 -10.06 14.38
CA SER A 197 -2.96 -11.00 13.24
C SER A 197 -3.22 -12.45 13.67
N GLY A 198 -3.61 -12.67 14.93
CA GLY A 198 -3.98 -13.93 15.53
C GLY A 198 -5.49 -14.22 15.44
N LYS A 199 -6.04 -14.75 16.55
CA LYS A 199 -7.47 -15.13 16.63
C LYS A 199 -8.43 -13.95 16.63
N TYR A 200 -8.03 -12.81 17.21
CA TYR A 200 -8.88 -11.62 17.38
C TYR A 200 -8.15 -10.40 16.84
N GLU A 201 -8.77 -9.72 15.88
CA GLU A 201 -8.23 -8.49 15.30
C GLU A 201 -8.75 -7.24 16.02
N ASN A 202 -10.03 -7.24 16.44
CA ASN A 202 -10.64 -6.06 17.08
C ASN A 202 -10.09 -5.84 18.50
N GLY A 203 -9.41 -4.73 18.71
CA GLY A 203 -8.76 -4.36 19.96
C GLY A 203 -7.73 -3.27 19.75
N ILE A 204 -7.01 -2.90 20.82
CA ILE A 204 -5.83 -2.04 20.74
C ILE A 204 -4.57 -2.87 20.99
N ALA A 205 -3.52 -2.67 20.19
CA ALA A 205 -2.29 -3.46 20.22
C ALA A 205 -1.06 -2.62 19.85
N GLN A 206 0.13 -3.16 20.10
CA GLN A 206 1.37 -2.65 19.48
C GLN A 206 1.44 -3.08 18.02
N TYR A 207 2.01 -2.22 17.16
CA TYR A 207 2.16 -2.54 15.75
C TYR A 207 3.12 -3.70 15.50
N GLN A 208 2.72 -4.61 14.61
CA GLN A 208 3.59 -5.58 13.96
C GLN A 208 4.17 -4.94 12.70
N MET A 209 5.49 -5.05 12.51
CA MET A 209 6.22 -4.31 11.50
C MET A 209 7.05 -5.26 10.64
N SER A 210 7.18 -4.92 9.38
CA SER A 210 8.13 -5.53 8.44
C SER A 210 9.56 -5.09 8.81
N LEU A 211 10.12 -5.71 9.86
CA LEU A 211 11.33 -5.28 10.54
C LEU A 211 12.20 -6.49 10.90
N LYS A 212 13.51 -6.37 10.69
CA LYS A 212 14.53 -7.32 11.16
C LYS A 212 15.66 -6.56 11.85
N GLY A 213 15.72 -6.68 13.17
CA GLY A 213 16.61 -5.82 13.96
C GLY A 213 16.19 -4.36 13.84
N ASN A 214 17.05 -3.51 13.29
CA ASN A 214 16.77 -2.08 13.06
C ASN A 214 16.32 -1.79 11.62
N GLU A 215 16.40 -2.76 10.71
CA GLU A 215 16.23 -2.53 9.28
C GLU A 215 14.85 -2.95 8.79
N ARG A 216 14.31 -2.15 7.85
CA ARG A 216 13.14 -2.50 7.05
C ARG A 216 13.32 -3.84 6.35
N VAL A 217 12.31 -4.70 6.41
CA VAL A 217 12.16 -5.83 5.50
C VAL A 217 11.38 -5.37 4.27
N SER A 218 11.97 -5.55 3.10
CA SER A 218 11.36 -5.27 1.80
C SER A 218 11.34 -6.54 0.96
N THR A 219 10.58 -6.53 -0.13
CA THR A 219 10.58 -7.66 -1.06
C THR A 219 11.97 -7.88 -1.67
N TYR A 220 12.77 -6.82 -1.79
CA TYR A 220 14.16 -6.98 -2.22
C TYR A 220 14.97 -7.76 -1.19
N SER A 221 15.03 -7.31 0.06
CA SER A 221 15.85 -7.95 1.10
C SER A 221 15.36 -9.37 1.45
N ALA A 222 14.04 -9.62 1.40
CA ALA A 222 13.45 -10.90 1.73
C ALA A 222 13.54 -11.94 0.59
N PHE A 223 13.25 -11.55 -0.65
CA PHE A 223 13.03 -12.50 -1.74
C PHE A 223 14.03 -12.40 -2.91
N LEU A 224 14.83 -11.34 -3.01
CA LEU A 224 15.70 -11.13 -4.17
C LEU A 224 17.18 -11.08 -3.82
N GLU A 225 17.57 -10.35 -2.81
CA GLU A 225 18.96 -10.04 -2.50
C GLU A 225 19.86 -11.28 -2.41
N ASN A 226 19.44 -12.27 -1.64
CA ASN A 226 20.20 -13.52 -1.43
C ASN A 226 20.03 -14.54 -2.59
N PHE A 227 19.26 -14.22 -3.61
CA PHE A 227 18.92 -15.14 -4.71
C PHE A 227 19.42 -14.68 -6.09
N THR A 228 20.13 -13.57 -6.14
CA THR A 228 20.69 -13.00 -7.38
C THR A 228 21.72 -13.91 -8.04
N SER A 229 22.30 -14.87 -7.29
CA SER A 229 23.24 -15.87 -7.81
C SER A 229 22.59 -17.02 -8.59
N ARG A 230 21.25 -17.15 -8.58
CA ARG A 230 20.57 -18.17 -9.37
C ARG A 230 20.76 -17.92 -10.86
N SER A 231 21.37 -18.85 -11.57
CA SER A 231 21.69 -18.71 -13.00
C SER A 231 20.47 -18.59 -13.93
N ASN A 232 19.31 -19.02 -13.44
CA ASN A 232 18.03 -19.00 -14.16
C ASN A 232 17.12 -17.82 -13.75
N LEU A 233 17.59 -16.91 -12.87
CA LEU A 233 16.91 -15.67 -12.49
C LEU A 233 17.66 -14.46 -13.04
N ASN A 234 17.05 -13.76 -13.99
CA ASN A 234 17.59 -12.56 -14.61
C ASN A 234 16.85 -11.32 -14.09
N ILE A 235 17.50 -10.52 -13.25
CA ILE A 235 16.96 -9.25 -12.75
C ILE A 235 17.56 -8.11 -13.55
N SER A 236 16.72 -7.34 -14.23
CA SER A 236 17.17 -6.19 -15.04
C SER A 236 16.52 -4.91 -14.55
N LEU A 237 17.33 -3.91 -14.24
CA LEU A 237 16.95 -2.63 -13.65
C LEU A 237 16.91 -1.52 -14.68
N ASN A 238 16.22 -0.43 -14.32
CA ASN A 238 16.03 0.75 -15.18
C ASN A 238 15.38 0.40 -16.52
N ASN A 239 14.44 -0.56 -16.50
CA ASN A 239 13.69 -1.01 -17.66
C ASN A 239 12.24 -0.57 -17.57
N PHE A 240 11.89 0.46 -18.29
CA PHE A 240 10.51 0.94 -18.34
C PHE A 240 9.71 0.17 -19.38
N VAL A 241 8.89 -0.80 -18.93
CA VAL A 241 8.01 -1.56 -19.81
C VAL A 241 6.89 -0.68 -20.34
N THR A 242 6.80 -0.58 -21.66
CA THR A 242 5.90 0.34 -22.35
C THR A 242 4.69 -0.35 -22.96
N LYS A 243 4.80 -1.66 -23.25
CA LYS A 243 3.72 -2.41 -23.90
C LYS A 243 3.92 -3.91 -23.77
N ILE A 244 2.82 -4.64 -23.61
CA ILE A 244 2.77 -6.10 -23.75
C ILE A 244 2.59 -6.45 -25.22
N ALA A 245 3.44 -7.35 -25.74
CA ALA A 245 3.33 -7.84 -27.10
C ALA A 245 2.27 -8.94 -27.16
N ILE A 246 1.21 -8.70 -27.93
CA ILE A 246 0.05 -9.58 -28.03
C ILE A 246 -0.22 -9.93 -29.48
N ASN A 247 -0.31 -11.21 -29.77
CA ASN A 247 -0.86 -11.67 -31.05
C ASN A 247 -2.38 -11.47 -31.05
N LYS A 248 -2.87 -10.53 -31.86
CA LYS A 248 -4.28 -10.13 -31.87
C LYS A 248 -5.22 -11.23 -32.35
N ALA A 249 -4.76 -12.10 -33.26
CA ALA A 249 -5.60 -13.18 -33.80
C ALA A 249 -5.79 -14.30 -32.77
N THR A 250 -4.72 -14.71 -32.08
CA THR A 250 -4.75 -15.80 -31.08
C THR A 250 -5.03 -15.31 -29.66
N LYS A 251 -5.02 -14.00 -29.41
CA LYS A 251 -5.12 -13.36 -28.09
C LYS A 251 -4.04 -13.85 -27.11
N THR A 252 -2.82 -14.08 -27.60
CA THR A 252 -1.71 -14.63 -26.83
C THR A 252 -0.68 -13.54 -26.55
N ALA A 253 -0.34 -13.30 -25.28
CA ALA A 253 0.83 -12.55 -24.91
C ALA A 253 2.09 -13.38 -25.16
N TYR A 254 3.10 -12.79 -25.81
CA TYR A 254 4.31 -13.49 -26.22
C TYR A 254 5.60 -12.73 -25.90
N GLY A 255 5.53 -11.59 -25.21
CA GLY A 255 6.68 -10.80 -24.81
C GLY A 255 6.31 -9.40 -24.37
N VAL A 256 7.30 -8.55 -24.19
CA VAL A 256 7.15 -7.15 -23.78
C VAL A 256 8.12 -6.24 -24.53
N TYR A 257 7.69 -5.01 -24.77
CA TYR A 257 8.55 -3.91 -25.19
C TYR A 257 8.89 -3.04 -23.97
N PHE A 258 10.14 -2.63 -23.87
CA PHE A 258 10.60 -1.75 -22.79
C PHE A 258 11.75 -0.85 -23.24
N VAL A 259 11.91 0.26 -22.54
CA VAL A 259 13.02 1.20 -22.76
C VAL A 259 14.03 1.05 -21.64
N LYS A 260 15.30 0.93 -22.04
CA LYS A 260 16.47 0.97 -21.17
C LYS A 260 17.49 1.94 -21.77
N ASP A 261 17.95 2.89 -20.99
CA ASP A 261 18.95 3.90 -21.38
C ASP A 261 18.62 4.58 -22.74
N GLY A 262 17.33 4.90 -22.96
CA GLY A 262 16.84 5.52 -24.18
C GLY A 262 16.69 4.58 -25.39
N VAL A 263 17.03 3.32 -25.26
CA VAL A 263 16.94 2.31 -26.33
C VAL A 263 15.72 1.41 -26.11
N ASN A 264 14.98 1.13 -27.17
CA ASN A 264 13.81 0.25 -27.13
C ASN A 264 14.25 -1.22 -27.34
N TYR A 265 13.80 -2.10 -26.43
CA TYR A 265 14.09 -3.54 -26.45
C TYR A 265 12.82 -4.36 -26.52
N PHE A 266 12.95 -5.58 -27.01
CA PHE A 266 11.92 -6.62 -26.99
C PHE A 266 12.44 -7.87 -26.29
N ALA A 267 11.70 -8.35 -25.27
CA ALA A 267 11.95 -9.65 -24.64
C ALA A 267 10.79 -10.60 -24.94
N LYS A 268 11.12 -11.85 -25.35
CA LYS A 268 10.14 -12.87 -25.72
C LYS A 268 9.84 -13.81 -24.55
N ALA A 269 8.54 -14.07 -24.29
CA ALA A 269 8.07 -15.05 -23.31
C ALA A 269 7.61 -16.33 -24.00
N LYS A 270 8.11 -17.49 -23.53
CA LYS A 270 7.69 -18.82 -24.01
C LYS A 270 6.43 -19.31 -23.31
N LYS A 271 6.28 -19.02 -22.00
CA LYS A 271 5.18 -19.50 -21.15
C LYS A 271 4.20 -18.38 -20.80
N GLU A 272 4.59 -17.41 -19.97
CA GLU A 272 3.69 -16.34 -19.55
C GLU A 272 4.41 -14.98 -19.41
N VAL A 273 3.65 -13.91 -19.63
CA VAL A 273 3.92 -12.55 -19.18
C VAL A 273 3.08 -12.31 -17.94
N ILE A 274 3.71 -11.87 -16.84
CA ILE A 274 3.05 -11.60 -15.56
C ILE A 274 3.22 -10.13 -15.23
N VAL A 275 2.12 -9.42 -15.16
CA VAL A 275 2.09 -8.00 -14.79
C VAL A 275 2.03 -7.89 -13.28
N SER A 276 3.04 -7.27 -12.67
CA SER A 276 3.17 -7.03 -11.22
C SER A 276 3.64 -5.59 -10.97
N ALA A 277 3.14 -4.66 -11.80
CA ALA A 277 3.60 -3.27 -11.80
C ALA A 277 2.89 -2.40 -10.74
N GLY A 278 2.09 -3.02 -9.86
CA GLY A 278 1.40 -2.37 -8.75
C GLY A 278 0.02 -1.83 -9.11
N GLY A 279 -0.69 -1.34 -8.08
CA GLY A 279 -2.10 -0.95 -8.15
C GLY A 279 -2.45 0.04 -9.26
N VAL A 280 -1.51 0.88 -9.65
CA VAL A 280 -1.69 1.93 -10.67
C VAL A 280 -1.15 1.48 -12.04
N ASN A 281 0.13 1.11 -12.10
CA ASN A 281 0.81 0.94 -13.38
C ASN A 281 0.39 -0.32 -14.13
N SER A 282 -0.12 -1.33 -13.43
CA SER A 282 -0.66 -2.54 -14.07
C SER A 282 -1.90 -2.22 -14.91
N ALA A 283 -2.78 -1.37 -14.43
CA ALA A 283 -3.92 -0.89 -15.21
C ALA A 283 -3.47 -0.04 -16.41
N GLN A 284 -2.52 0.89 -16.21
CA GLN A 284 -1.95 1.69 -17.28
C GLN A 284 -1.35 0.80 -18.39
N LEU A 285 -0.52 -0.16 -18.03
CA LEU A 285 0.17 -1.04 -18.98
C LEU A 285 -0.82 -1.92 -19.78
N LEU A 286 -1.85 -2.47 -19.13
CA LEU A 286 -2.90 -3.22 -19.82
C LEU A 286 -3.62 -2.34 -20.86
N MET A 287 -4.02 -1.12 -20.48
CA MET A 287 -4.69 -0.19 -21.38
C MET A 287 -3.81 0.22 -22.56
N LEU A 288 -2.55 0.57 -22.33
CA LEU A 288 -1.57 0.86 -23.41
C LEU A 288 -1.34 -0.32 -24.35
N SER A 289 -1.59 -1.54 -23.86
CA SER A 289 -1.49 -2.78 -24.65
C SER A 289 -2.79 -3.17 -25.37
N GLY A 290 -3.84 -2.31 -25.28
CA GLY A 290 -5.12 -2.51 -25.94
C GLY A 290 -6.13 -3.35 -25.14
N ILE A 291 -5.88 -3.59 -23.86
CA ILE A 291 -6.80 -4.30 -22.96
C ILE A 291 -7.41 -3.27 -22.01
N GLY A 292 -8.69 -2.97 -22.15
CA GLY A 292 -9.35 -1.95 -21.33
C GLY A 292 -10.70 -1.51 -21.87
N PRO A 293 -11.31 -0.48 -21.29
CA PRO A 293 -12.62 0.02 -21.69
C PRO A 293 -12.61 0.50 -23.15
N LYS A 294 -13.44 -0.12 -24.01
CA LYS A 294 -13.47 0.10 -25.46
C LYS A 294 -13.57 1.57 -25.85
N LYS A 295 -14.44 2.33 -25.17
CA LYS A 295 -14.63 3.77 -25.49
C LYS A 295 -13.37 4.55 -25.22
N HIS A 296 -12.78 4.40 -24.02
CA HIS A 296 -11.57 5.10 -23.59
C HIS A 296 -10.38 4.82 -24.53
N LEU A 297 -10.15 3.54 -24.87
CA LEU A 297 -9.05 3.17 -25.78
C LEU A 297 -9.27 3.76 -27.19
N LYS A 298 -10.52 3.78 -27.69
CA LYS A 298 -10.85 4.38 -28.97
C LYS A 298 -10.59 5.88 -28.97
N ASP A 299 -10.98 6.58 -27.92
CA ASP A 299 -10.81 8.04 -27.79
C ASP A 299 -9.32 8.44 -27.80
N LEU A 300 -8.43 7.55 -27.35
CA LEU A 300 -6.97 7.71 -27.36
C LEU A 300 -6.27 7.06 -28.58
N ASN A 301 -7.02 6.60 -29.58
CA ASN A 301 -6.48 5.91 -30.76
C ASN A 301 -5.63 4.67 -30.43
N ILE A 302 -5.93 3.96 -29.33
CA ILE A 302 -5.30 2.70 -28.97
C ILE A 302 -6.11 1.55 -29.57
N PRO A 303 -5.50 0.71 -30.44
CA PRO A 303 -6.19 -0.42 -31.06
C PRO A 303 -6.67 -1.44 -30.01
N LEU A 304 -7.98 -1.66 -29.96
CA LEU A 304 -8.60 -2.59 -29.03
C LEU A 304 -8.15 -4.05 -29.29
N VAL A 305 -7.64 -4.71 -28.25
CA VAL A 305 -7.37 -6.14 -28.20
C VAL A 305 -8.51 -6.84 -27.46
N LYS A 306 -8.87 -6.36 -26.25
CA LYS A 306 -9.92 -6.93 -25.41
C LYS A 306 -10.63 -5.85 -24.63
N ASN A 307 -11.95 -5.84 -24.67
CA ASN A 307 -12.77 -4.97 -23.83
C ASN A 307 -12.92 -5.58 -22.45
N LEU A 308 -12.34 -4.94 -21.43
CA LEU A 308 -12.43 -5.29 -20.00
C LEU A 308 -12.48 -4.02 -19.16
N PRO A 309 -13.00 -4.06 -17.92
CA PRO A 309 -13.14 -2.89 -17.05
C PRO A 309 -11.81 -2.53 -16.34
N VAL A 310 -10.70 -2.52 -17.08
CA VAL A 310 -9.38 -2.14 -16.57
C VAL A 310 -9.40 -0.69 -16.10
N GLY A 311 -8.82 -0.44 -14.92
CA GLY A 311 -8.79 0.88 -14.30
C GLY A 311 -10.10 1.29 -13.63
N GLN A 312 -11.17 0.50 -13.75
CA GLN A 312 -12.43 0.76 -13.06
C GLN A 312 -12.41 0.15 -11.66
N ASN A 313 -13.26 0.71 -10.75
CA ASN A 313 -13.39 0.20 -9.39
C ASN A 313 -12.12 0.36 -8.51
N LEU A 314 -11.31 1.39 -8.77
CA LEU A 314 -10.21 1.75 -7.86
C LEU A 314 -10.76 1.95 -6.45
N GLN A 315 -10.09 1.36 -5.47
CA GLN A 315 -10.35 1.55 -4.05
C GLN A 315 -9.03 1.96 -3.38
N ASP A 316 -9.14 2.81 -2.39
CA ASP A 316 -8.05 3.21 -1.50
C ASP A 316 -8.63 3.50 -0.12
N HIS A 317 -7.90 3.19 0.93
CA HIS A 317 -8.28 3.68 2.25
C HIS A 317 -8.09 5.19 2.31
N VAL A 318 -8.99 5.85 3.02
CA VAL A 318 -8.89 7.27 3.33
C VAL A 318 -8.74 7.42 4.84
N MET A 319 -7.82 8.29 5.28
CA MET A 319 -7.57 8.54 6.69
C MET A 319 -7.78 10.01 7.03
N PHE A 320 -8.39 10.27 8.18
CA PHE A 320 -8.46 11.60 8.79
C PHE A 320 -7.26 11.78 9.72
N ILE A 321 -6.55 12.90 9.57
CA ILE A 321 -5.31 13.19 10.31
C ILE A 321 -5.44 14.35 11.30
N GLY A 322 -6.65 14.88 11.48
CA GLY A 322 -6.87 16.13 12.21
C GLY A 322 -6.96 15.99 13.74
N LEU A 323 -6.88 14.78 14.33
CA LEU A 323 -6.96 14.62 15.77
C LEU A 323 -5.57 14.53 16.42
N ILE A 324 -5.32 15.44 17.36
CA ILE A 324 -4.06 15.52 18.09
C ILE A 324 -4.35 15.57 19.58
N PHE A 325 -3.69 14.70 20.34
CA PHE A 325 -3.63 14.79 21.79
C PHE A 325 -2.35 15.52 22.20
N ARG A 326 -2.43 16.49 23.09
CA ARG A 326 -1.27 17.11 23.72
C ARG A 326 -1.20 16.71 25.18
N THR A 327 0.01 16.43 25.67
CA THR A 327 0.24 16.06 27.07
C THR A 327 1.23 17.00 27.72
N ASN A 328 1.36 16.94 29.06
CA ASN A 328 2.44 17.59 29.77
C ASN A 328 3.71 16.72 29.90
N ARG A 329 3.75 15.56 29.22
CA ARG A 329 4.86 14.62 29.20
C ARG A 329 5.69 14.81 27.94
N ILE A 330 6.99 14.75 28.08
CA ILE A 330 7.93 14.73 26.95
C ILE A 330 8.21 13.25 26.63
N PHE A 331 7.95 12.83 25.40
CA PHE A 331 8.12 11.44 24.97
C PHE A 331 9.59 11.15 24.62
N TYR A 332 10.25 12.09 24.00
CA TYR A 332 11.68 12.00 23.67
C TYR A 332 12.28 13.42 23.60
N ASN A 333 13.56 13.49 23.88
CA ASN A 333 14.35 14.73 23.79
C ASN A 333 15.53 14.62 22.81
N GLN A 334 15.61 13.52 22.06
CA GLN A 334 16.64 13.30 21.07
C GLN A 334 16.37 14.11 19.80
N THR A 335 17.42 14.67 19.25
CA THR A 335 17.43 15.26 17.91
C THR A 335 17.46 14.13 16.84
N MET A 336 17.14 14.48 15.59
CA MET A 336 17.26 13.55 14.45
C MET A 336 18.69 12.97 14.34
N ALA A 337 19.72 13.79 14.56
CA ALA A 337 21.13 13.36 14.50
C ALA A 337 21.46 12.32 15.59
N GLU A 338 20.96 12.53 16.80
CA GLU A 338 21.13 11.57 17.90
C GLU A 338 20.36 10.26 17.64
N MET A 339 19.17 10.33 17.07
CA MET A 339 18.42 9.14 16.68
C MET A 339 19.13 8.34 15.57
N LEU A 340 19.70 9.00 14.58
CA LEU A 340 20.50 8.35 13.54
C LEU A 340 21.75 7.68 14.14
N LYS A 341 22.43 8.33 15.07
CA LYS A 341 23.55 7.74 15.80
C LYS A 341 23.14 6.48 16.57
N LEU A 342 22.03 6.53 17.31
CA LEU A 342 21.50 5.36 18.01
C LEU A 342 21.14 4.22 17.03
N TYR A 343 20.64 4.55 15.86
CA TYR A 343 20.38 3.58 14.80
C TYR A 343 21.67 2.90 14.32
N GLU A 344 22.73 3.67 14.05
CA GLU A 344 24.06 3.15 13.66
C GLU A 344 24.68 2.28 14.75
N GLU A 345 24.42 2.58 16.03
CA GLU A 345 24.86 1.81 17.18
C GLU A 345 23.97 0.58 17.48
N ASN A 346 23.03 0.24 16.60
CA ASN A 346 22.03 -0.85 16.77
C ASN A 346 21.15 -0.74 18.03
N GLN A 347 20.88 0.46 18.50
CA GLN A 347 20.05 0.74 19.68
C GLN A 347 18.60 1.02 19.30
N ARG A 348 17.97 0.29 18.45
CA ARG A 348 16.54 0.38 18.03
C ARG A 348 15.83 1.68 18.47
N PRO A 349 16.19 2.88 17.95
CA PRO A 349 15.50 4.12 18.28
C PRO A 349 14.08 4.12 17.71
N LEU A 350 13.23 5.07 18.14
CA LEU A 350 11.85 5.23 17.61
C LEU A 350 11.78 5.29 16.07
N MET A 351 12.84 5.74 15.41
CA MET A 351 12.97 5.72 13.95
C MET A 351 12.86 4.34 13.31
N THR A 352 13.13 3.26 14.05
CA THR A 352 12.97 1.90 13.53
C THR A 352 11.52 1.49 13.34
N GLY A 353 10.57 2.15 14.04
CA GLY A 353 9.16 1.88 14.01
C GLY A 353 8.32 2.92 13.26
N TYR A 354 8.90 3.83 12.49
CA TYR A 354 8.16 4.86 11.75
C TYR A 354 7.32 5.79 12.65
N SER A 355 7.70 5.94 13.92
CA SER A 355 6.96 6.69 14.94
C SER A 355 5.51 6.19 15.18
N VAL A 356 5.14 5.01 14.67
CA VAL A 356 3.87 4.37 15.01
C VAL A 356 4.02 3.63 16.33
N GLU A 357 3.06 3.81 17.21
CA GLU A 357 3.11 3.29 18.58
C GLU A 357 2.10 2.16 18.77
N LEU A 358 0.83 2.48 18.60
CA LEU A 358 -0.29 1.57 18.79
C LEU A 358 -1.25 1.61 17.62
N VAL A 359 -1.90 0.49 17.40
CA VAL A 359 -3.03 0.35 16.49
C VAL A 359 -4.27 -0.07 17.25
N SER A 360 -5.44 0.41 16.86
CA SER A 360 -6.69 -0.20 17.29
C SER A 360 -7.58 -0.45 16.09
N PHE A 361 -8.00 -1.70 15.95
CA PHE A 361 -9.05 -2.09 15.03
C PHE A 361 -10.37 -2.12 15.78
N THR A 362 -11.35 -1.36 15.32
CA THR A 362 -12.59 -1.16 16.05
C THR A 362 -13.81 -1.38 15.15
N ASN A 363 -14.66 -2.30 15.57
CA ASN A 363 -16.00 -2.47 15.05
C ASN A 363 -16.99 -1.74 15.97
N PHE A 364 -17.85 -0.88 15.41
CA PHE A 364 -18.81 -0.11 16.22
C PHE A 364 -19.89 -0.96 16.88
N GLY A 365 -20.13 -2.17 16.35
CA GLY A 365 -20.97 -3.18 17.00
C GLY A 365 -20.30 -3.93 18.14
N ARG A 366 -18.97 -3.72 18.35
CA ARG A 366 -18.13 -4.40 19.34
C ARG A 366 -18.20 -5.93 19.25
N ASN A 367 -18.35 -6.44 18.04
CA ASN A 367 -18.38 -7.86 17.75
C ASN A 367 -17.03 -8.30 17.16
N GLN A 368 -16.31 -9.18 17.87
CA GLN A 368 -14.99 -9.67 17.46
C GLN A 368 -15.02 -10.53 16.18
N THR A 369 -16.19 -11.04 15.80
CA THR A 369 -16.34 -11.88 14.61
C THR A 369 -16.70 -11.09 13.34
N ILE A 370 -16.85 -9.79 13.46
CA ILE A 370 -17.17 -8.87 12.36
C ILE A 370 -15.94 -7.99 12.10
N ARG A 371 -15.58 -7.82 10.83
CA ARG A 371 -14.46 -6.98 10.43
C ARG A 371 -14.59 -5.55 10.96
N PRO A 372 -13.47 -4.88 11.28
CA PRO A 372 -13.49 -3.54 11.84
C PRO A 372 -13.99 -2.49 10.83
N ASP A 373 -14.68 -1.48 11.34
CA ASP A 373 -15.10 -0.32 10.56
C ASP A 373 -13.95 0.70 10.41
N ILE A 374 -13.14 0.82 11.47
CA ILE A 374 -12.11 1.86 11.64
C ILE A 374 -10.82 1.24 12.16
N GLU A 375 -9.69 1.73 11.64
CA GLU A 375 -8.38 1.60 12.27
C GLU A 375 -7.99 2.95 12.89
N TYR A 376 -7.53 2.93 14.15
CA TYR A 376 -6.85 4.07 14.79
C TYR A 376 -5.36 3.79 14.81
N GLN A 377 -4.57 4.66 14.19
CA GLN A 377 -3.13 4.66 14.34
C GLN A 377 -2.72 5.74 15.32
N ILE A 378 -2.05 5.35 16.39
CA ILE A 378 -1.53 6.25 17.42
C ILE A 378 -0.04 6.41 17.17
N SER A 379 0.39 7.64 16.94
CA SER A 379 1.76 7.97 16.53
C SER A 379 2.29 9.16 17.27
N THR A 380 3.56 9.12 17.63
CA THR A 380 4.29 10.30 18.12
C THR A 380 4.94 11.02 16.93
N PRO A 381 4.84 12.37 16.84
CA PRO A 381 5.50 13.08 15.76
C PRO A 381 7.02 12.88 15.84
N PRO A 382 7.71 12.76 14.73
CA PRO A 382 9.17 12.71 14.75
C PRO A 382 9.77 14.07 15.18
N PRO A 383 11.02 14.11 15.67
CA PRO A 383 11.65 15.32 16.22
C PRO A 383 11.74 16.53 15.30
N SER A 384 11.68 16.32 14.00
CA SER A 384 11.62 17.40 13.00
C SER A 384 10.18 17.64 12.58
N GLY A 385 9.49 18.61 13.18
CA GLY A 385 8.07 18.95 12.92
C GLY A 385 7.67 19.12 11.46
N SER A 386 8.62 19.35 10.56
CA SER A 386 8.44 19.50 9.11
C SER A 386 8.02 18.22 8.36
N GLN A 387 7.95 17.06 9.01
CA GLN A 387 7.57 15.83 8.31
C GLN A 387 6.09 15.76 7.94
N PHE A 388 5.22 16.46 8.66
CA PHE A 388 3.79 16.43 8.38
C PHE A 388 3.46 17.01 7.00
N GLU A 389 4.12 18.11 6.62
CA GLU A 389 4.06 18.71 5.27
C GLU A 389 4.50 17.71 4.21
N PHE A 390 5.63 17.04 4.46
CA PHE A 390 6.19 16.04 3.55
C PHE A 390 5.30 14.81 3.42
N PHE A 391 4.69 14.34 4.52
CA PHE A 391 3.86 13.14 4.48
C PHE A 391 2.62 13.30 3.62
N PHE A 392 1.99 14.48 3.66
CA PHE A 392 0.64 14.66 3.14
C PHE A 392 0.56 15.67 2.00
N GLY A 393 1.62 16.44 1.73
CA GLY A 393 1.59 17.51 0.74
C GLY A 393 0.59 18.61 1.11
N ILE A 394 0.50 18.92 2.41
CA ILE A 394 -0.43 19.90 2.97
C ILE A 394 0.08 21.32 2.65
N ASN A 395 -0.85 22.24 2.46
CA ASN A 395 -0.56 23.66 2.30
C ASN A 395 -0.02 24.27 3.62
N ASP A 396 0.97 25.15 3.55
CA ASP A 396 1.67 25.75 4.71
C ASP A 396 0.71 26.39 5.72
N SER A 397 -0.36 27.07 5.25
CA SER A 397 -1.36 27.69 6.13
C SER A 397 -2.11 26.68 7.02
N PHE A 398 -2.25 25.45 6.57
CA PHE A 398 -2.87 24.40 7.36
C PHE A 398 -1.88 23.77 8.34
N VAL A 399 -0.61 23.69 7.99
CA VAL A 399 0.44 23.23 8.91
C VAL A 399 0.58 24.17 10.09
N GLU A 400 0.55 25.47 9.84
CA GLU A 400 0.57 26.49 10.88
C GLU A 400 -0.66 26.39 11.80
N ALA A 401 -1.85 26.13 11.25
CA ALA A 401 -3.09 25.99 12.03
C ALA A 401 -3.07 24.78 12.97
N ILE A 402 -2.46 23.66 12.55
CA ILE A 402 -2.33 22.45 13.39
C ILE A 402 -1.35 22.66 14.55
N ASN A 403 -0.32 23.50 14.38
CA ASN A 403 0.66 23.88 15.40
C ASN A 403 1.19 22.72 16.25
N ILE A 404 1.77 21.70 15.59
CA ILE A 404 2.26 20.48 16.25
C ILE A 404 3.43 20.77 17.19
N ASN A 405 3.33 20.30 18.43
CA ASN A 405 4.44 20.23 19.37
C ASN A 405 5.05 18.80 19.33
N THR A 406 6.15 18.65 18.62
CA THR A 406 6.75 17.34 18.35
C THR A 406 7.20 16.56 19.58
N SER A 407 7.43 17.22 20.71
CA SER A 407 7.92 16.57 21.93
C SER A 407 6.80 16.04 22.86
N SER A 408 5.57 16.54 22.71
CA SER A 408 4.47 16.25 23.64
C SER A 408 3.14 15.93 22.97
N ASP A 409 3.07 15.97 21.64
CA ASP A 409 1.86 15.65 20.89
C ASP A 409 1.83 14.17 20.47
N ILE A 410 0.62 13.63 20.41
CA ILE A 410 0.32 12.30 19.89
C ILE A 410 -0.70 12.48 18.79
N ASN A 411 -0.34 12.08 17.58
CA ASN A 411 -1.24 12.09 16.44
C ASN A 411 -2.11 10.84 16.46
N LEU A 412 -3.41 11.03 16.31
CA LEU A 412 -4.37 9.97 16.12
C LEU A 412 -4.91 10.03 14.70
N PHE A 413 -4.49 9.08 13.87
CA PHE A 413 -5.01 8.94 12.51
C PHE A 413 -6.17 7.94 12.52
N ILE A 414 -7.25 8.29 11.83
CA ILE A 414 -8.46 7.47 11.76
C ILE A 414 -8.65 7.02 10.32
N TYR A 415 -8.54 5.71 10.09
CA TYR A 415 -8.65 5.11 8.76
C TYR A 415 -10.04 4.49 8.57
N LEU A 416 -10.68 4.81 7.46
CA LEU A 416 -11.90 4.12 7.03
C LEU A 416 -11.51 2.80 6.36
N MET A 417 -11.89 1.66 6.96
CA MET A 417 -11.44 0.34 6.47
C MET A 417 -12.18 -0.13 5.22
N HIS A 418 -13.46 0.15 5.09
CA HIS A 418 -14.28 -0.39 4.01
C HIS A 418 -15.07 0.68 3.26
N PRO A 419 -14.39 1.62 2.57
CA PRO A 419 -15.07 2.68 1.83
C PRO A 419 -16.00 2.07 0.76
N LYS A 420 -17.17 2.68 0.57
CA LYS A 420 -18.12 2.35 -0.50
C LYS A 420 -17.85 3.14 -1.78
N SER A 421 -17.23 4.29 -1.66
CA SER A 421 -16.79 5.11 -2.79
C SER A 421 -15.87 4.32 -3.72
N ARG A 422 -16.07 4.50 -5.02
CA ARG A 422 -15.28 3.82 -6.06
C ARG A 422 -14.73 4.84 -7.03
N GLY A 423 -13.48 4.65 -7.39
CA GLY A 423 -12.73 5.50 -8.28
C GLY A 423 -12.29 4.81 -9.57
N SER A 424 -11.38 5.46 -10.26
CA SER A 424 -10.85 4.95 -11.53
C SER A 424 -9.40 5.38 -11.77
N ILE A 425 -8.72 4.58 -12.59
CA ILE A 425 -7.45 4.91 -13.23
C ILE A 425 -7.68 4.96 -14.72
N THR A 426 -7.34 6.08 -15.36
CA THR A 426 -7.47 6.25 -16.80
C THR A 426 -6.17 6.75 -17.43
N LEU A 427 -5.97 6.48 -18.70
CA LEU A 427 -4.82 7.03 -19.42
C LEU A 427 -5.07 8.52 -19.72
N LYS A 428 -4.04 9.33 -19.55
CA LYS A 428 -4.04 10.73 -19.99
C LYS A 428 -3.90 10.84 -21.52
N SER A 429 -3.09 9.95 -22.11
CA SER A 429 -2.85 9.85 -23.56
C SER A 429 -2.44 8.42 -23.94
N ASN A 430 -2.08 8.19 -25.19
CA ASN A 430 -1.50 6.92 -25.65
C ASN A 430 0.03 6.84 -25.47
N SER A 431 0.66 7.87 -24.90
CA SER A 431 2.08 7.84 -24.55
C SER A 431 2.31 7.06 -23.26
N PRO A 432 3.21 6.06 -23.21
CA PRO A 432 3.55 5.37 -21.98
C PRO A 432 4.29 6.25 -20.97
N LEU A 433 4.83 7.40 -21.40
CA LEU A 433 5.56 8.34 -20.55
C LEU A 433 4.64 9.30 -19.79
N ASP A 434 3.39 9.44 -20.21
CA ASP A 434 2.43 10.27 -19.51
C ASP A 434 1.89 9.54 -18.27
N LYS A 435 1.91 10.24 -17.14
CA LYS A 435 1.34 9.70 -15.90
C LYS A 435 -0.16 9.46 -16.09
N PRO A 436 -0.72 8.35 -15.58
CA PRO A 436 -2.15 8.10 -15.61
C PRO A 436 -2.90 9.10 -14.73
N LEU A 437 -4.19 9.27 -15.00
CA LEU A 437 -5.10 10.00 -14.14
C LEU A 437 -5.64 9.05 -13.10
N ILE A 438 -5.45 9.38 -11.81
CA ILE A 438 -5.84 8.58 -10.67
C ILE A 438 -6.93 9.34 -9.94
N ASP A 439 -8.13 8.83 -9.95
CA ASP A 439 -9.28 9.42 -9.26
C ASP A 439 -9.87 8.39 -8.29
N PRO A 440 -9.55 8.46 -7.01
CA PRO A 440 -10.14 7.59 -5.98
C PRO A 440 -11.61 7.92 -5.70
N ASN A 441 -12.06 9.15 -6.02
CA ASN A 441 -13.42 9.63 -5.80
C ASN A 441 -13.85 9.50 -4.32
N TYR A 442 -12.96 9.92 -3.40
CA TYR A 442 -13.18 9.80 -1.95
C TYR A 442 -14.48 10.49 -1.52
N PHE A 443 -15.19 9.87 -0.57
CA PHE A 443 -16.45 10.36 0.01
C PHE A 443 -17.53 10.68 -1.02
N ALA A 444 -17.54 9.98 -2.15
CA ALA A 444 -18.65 10.05 -3.11
C ALA A 444 -19.94 9.43 -2.54
N GLU A 445 -19.80 8.52 -1.59
CA GLU A 445 -20.89 7.91 -0.82
C GLU A 445 -20.88 8.51 0.59
N ASP A 446 -22.00 9.08 1.01
CA ASP A 446 -22.13 9.78 2.31
C ASP A 446 -21.85 8.85 3.51
N GLU A 447 -22.09 7.55 3.37
CA GLU A 447 -21.81 6.57 4.43
C GLU A 447 -20.33 6.49 4.80
N ASP A 448 -19.43 6.79 3.87
CA ASP A 448 -17.98 6.75 4.10
C ASP A 448 -17.55 7.84 5.11
N ILE A 449 -18.00 9.07 4.89
CA ILE A 449 -17.68 10.18 5.79
C ILE A 449 -18.40 10.05 7.14
N GLU A 450 -19.64 9.54 7.13
CA GLU A 450 -20.40 9.30 8.37
C GLU A 450 -19.74 8.20 9.21
N THR A 451 -19.22 7.15 8.60
CA THR A 451 -18.49 6.09 9.32
C THR A 451 -17.20 6.63 9.93
N LEU A 452 -16.46 7.47 9.18
CA LEU A 452 -15.25 8.10 9.69
C LEU A 452 -15.56 9.07 10.85
N TYR A 453 -16.67 9.85 10.74
CA TYR A 453 -17.14 10.73 11.81
C TYR A 453 -17.48 9.96 13.09
N ARG A 454 -18.10 8.76 13.00
CA ARG A 454 -18.33 7.89 14.16
C ARG A 454 -17.00 7.52 14.85
N GLY A 455 -15.93 7.34 14.06
CA GLY A 455 -14.59 7.16 14.60
C GLY A 455 -14.13 8.38 15.41
N VAL A 456 -14.35 9.57 14.89
CA VAL A 456 -14.08 10.83 15.61
C VAL A 456 -14.90 10.92 16.91
N GLU A 457 -16.22 10.66 16.85
CA GLU A 457 -17.12 10.70 18.03
C GLU A 457 -16.64 9.75 19.14
N LEU A 458 -16.19 8.55 18.81
CA LEU A 458 -15.66 7.61 19.80
C LEU A 458 -14.50 8.24 20.59
N ILE A 459 -13.55 8.87 19.89
CA ILE A 459 -12.41 9.52 20.54
C ILE A 459 -12.84 10.76 21.35
N LEU A 460 -13.72 11.60 20.81
CA LEU A 460 -14.26 12.74 21.53
C LEU A 460 -14.99 12.33 22.82
N SER A 461 -15.64 11.17 22.84
CA SER A 461 -16.29 10.62 24.03
C SER A 461 -15.33 10.30 25.18
N MET A 462 -14.01 10.24 24.91
CA MET A 462 -12.96 10.00 25.91
C MET A 462 -12.48 11.28 26.58
N ASN A 463 -12.83 12.47 26.07
CA ASN A 463 -12.27 13.76 26.50
C ASN A 463 -12.45 14.09 27.99
N ASN A 464 -13.44 13.52 28.64
CA ASN A 464 -13.69 13.73 30.08
C ASN A 464 -13.07 12.63 30.98
N SER A 465 -12.30 11.70 30.44
CA SER A 465 -11.68 10.63 31.21
C SER A 465 -10.73 11.17 32.28
N GLN A 466 -10.76 10.53 33.47
CA GLN A 466 -9.79 10.83 34.52
C GLN A 466 -8.37 10.50 34.09
N ILE A 467 -8.19 9.48 33.26
CA ILE A 467 -6.89 9.07 32.71
C ILE A 467 -6.25 10.25 31.96
N LEU A 468 -7.00 10.92 31.07
CA LEU A 468 -6.48 12.10 30.36
C LEU A 468 -6.03 13.20 31.33
N LYS A 469 -6.82 13.46 32.37
CA LYS A 469 -6.49 14.48 33.40
C LYS A 469 -5.20 14.12 34.16
N ASP A 470 -5.01 12.86 34.53
CA ASP A 470 -3.84 12.38 35.24
C ASP A 470 -2.54 12.49 34.42
N TYR A 471 -2.65 12.43 33.08
CA TYR A 471 -1.55 12.66 32.16
C TYR A 471 -1.43 14.12 31.69
N GLY A 472 -2.30 15.03 32.18
CA GLY A 472 -2.40 16.39 31.66
C GLY A 472 -2.66 16.42 30.15
N ALA A 473 -3.34 15.39 29.66
CA ALA A 473 -3.61 15.20 28.24
C ALA A 473 -4.97 15.79 27.85
N TYR A 474 -5.03 16.37 26.67
CA TYR A 474 -6.26 16.93 26.11
C TYR A 474 -6.20 16.88 24.57
N ILE A 475 -7.38 16.90 23.94
CA ILE A 475 -7.48 17.05 22.48
C ILE A 475 -7.17 18.50 22.13
N VAL A 476 -6.20 18.70 21.24
CA VAL A 476 -5.79 20.05 20.80
C VAL A 476 -6.95 20.69 20.05
N ASP A 477 -7.25 21.93 20.46
CA ASP A 477 -8.23 22.76 19.78
C ASP A 477 -7.62 23.35 18.51
N VAL A 478 -7.80 22.65 17.40
CA VAL A 478 -7.29 23.06 16.08
C VAL A 478 -8.27 24.04 15.45
N GLU A 479 -7.76 25.20 15.03
CA GLU A 479 -8.53 26.13 14.20
C GLU A 479 -8.48 25.67 12.75
N TYR A 480 -9.50 24.90 12.31
CA TYR A 480 -9.56 24.45 10.92
C TYR A 480 -9.96 25.58 9.98
N PRO A 481 -9.06 26.10 9.13
CA PRO A 481 -9.42 27.06 8.11
C PRO A 481 -10.57 26.55 7.24
N TYR A 482 -11.45 27.44 6.81
CA TYR A 482 -12.65 27.17 6.01
C TYR A 482 -13.79 26.43 6.72
N CYS A 483 -13.68 26.13 8.02
CA CYS A 483 -14.78 25.55 8.81
C CYS A 483 -15.40 26.52 9.84
N GLU A 484 -14.95 27.77 9.86
CA GLU A 484 -15.38 28.82 10.83
C GLU A 484 -16.86 29.18 10.73
N SER A 485 -17.51 28.88 9.59
CA SER A 485 -18.95 29.12 9.42
C SER A 485 -19.83 28.14 10.20
N TYR A 486 -19.27 27.04 10.68
CA TYR A 486 -19.98 26.04 11.47
C TYR A 486 -19.72 26.26 12.97
N GLU A 487 -20.71 25.93 13.80
CA GLU A 487 -20.54 25.91 15.25
C GLU A 487 -19.43 24.92 15.62
N LYS A 488 -18.39 25.43 16.31
CA LYS A 488 -17.21 24.65 16.67
C LYS A 488 -17.59 23.40 17.48
N PHE A 489 -16.96 22.29 17.16
CA PHE A 489 -17.23 20.96 17.72
C PHE A 489 -18.61 20.36 17.37
N SER A 490 -19.45 21.06 16.60
CA SER A 490 -20.67 20.46 16.06
C SER A 490 -20.32 19.34 15.05
N LYS A 491 -21.30 18.49 14.74
CA LYS A 491 -21.14 17.46 13.70
C LYS A 491 -20.73 18.08 12.36
N ASP A 492 -21.38 19.17 11.95
CA ASP A 492 -21.10 19.82 10.66
C ASP A 492 -19.69 20.40 10.61
N TRP A 493 -19.17 20.91 11.72
CA TRP A 493 -17.80 21.35 11.84
C TRP A 493 -16.80 20.19 11.68
N TRP A 494 -17.06 19.03 12.30
CA TRP A 494 -16.22 17.84 12.14
C TRP A 494 -16.30 17.27 10.73
N LEU A 495 -17.48 17.23 10.11
CA LEU A 495 -17.62 16.80 8.73
C LEU A 495 -16.84 17.72 7.77
N CYS A 496 -16.81 19.04 8.04
CA CYS A 496 -15.96 19.97 7.31
C CYS A 496 -14.48 19.63 7.53
N ALA A 497 -14.03 19.52 8.77
CA ALA A 497 -12.64 19.16 9.11
C ALA A 497 -12.20 17.86 8.44
N ILE A 498 -13.05 16.82 8.43
CA ILE A 498 -12.77 15.55 7.77
C ILE A 498 -12.53 15.74 6.27
N LYS A 499 -13.32 16.55 5.57
CA LYS A 499 -13.12 16.80 4.14
C LYS A 499 -11.78 17.48 3.84
N TYR A 500 -11.37 18.40 4.67
CA TYR A 500 -10.10 19.10 4.48
C TYR A 500 -8.90 18.25 4.87
N PHE A 501 -8.96 17.50 5.97
CA PHE A 501 -7.84 16.78 6.56
C PHE A 501 -7.92 15.26 6.39
N SER A 502 -8.62 14.79 5.36
CA SER A 502 -8.57 13.38 4.95
C SER A 502 -7.69 13.20 3.73
N TYR A 503 -6.82 12.19 3.79
CA TYR A 503 -5.78 11.91 2.82
C TYR A 503 -5.78 10.45 2.41
N SER A 504 -5.13 10.18 1.26
CA SER A 504 -4.84 8.84 0.78
C SER A 504 -3.92 8.08 1.75
N THR A 505 -4.10 6.78 1.84
CA THR A 505 -3.17 5.86 2.50
C THR A 505 -2.26 5.11 1.53
N PHE A 506 -2.40 5.41 0.23
CA PHE A 506 -1.59 4.84 -0.85
C PHE A 506 -1.87 3.36 -1.12
N HIS A 507 -3.03 2.86 -0.71
CA HIS A 507 -3.45 1.46 -0.78
C HIS A 507 -4.23 1.14 -2.08
N ALA A 508 -3.74 1.55 -3.25
CA ALA A 508 -4.40 1.32 -4.53
C ALA A 508 -4.69 -0.16 -4.78
N VAL A 509 -5.98 -0.54 -4.82
CA VAL A 509 -6.44 -1.90 -5.11
C VAL A 509 -7.57 -1.91 -6.13
N SER A 510 -7.95 -3.08 -6.59
CA SER A 510 -9.16 -3.37 -7.40
C SER A 510 -9.20 -2.76 -8.82
N ALA A 511 -8.18 -2.04 -9.29
CA ALA A 511 -8.18 -1.48 -10.65
C ALA A 511 -8.16 -2.56 -11.76
N ASN A 512 -7.72 -3.79 -11.42
CA ASN A 512 -7.78 -4.97 -12.29
C ASN A 512 -8.49 -6.13 -11.57
N ARG A 513 -9.59 -5.85 -10.91
CA ARG A 513 -10.28 -6.70 -9.96
C ARG A 513 -10.44 -8.16 -10.42
N MET A 514 -10.16 -9.09 -9.49
CA MET A 514 -10.46 -10.52 -9.63
C MET A 514 -11.96 -10.76 -9.43
N GLY A 515 -12.54 -11.67 -10.22
CA GLY A 515 -13.93 -12.07 -10.09
C GLY A 515 -14.39 -12.99 -11.22
N PRO A 516 -15.61 -13.55 -11.16
CA PRO A 516 -16.10 -14.58 -12.08
C PRO A 516 -16.61 -14.02 -13.43
N ASP A 517 -16.97 -12.73 -13.51
CA ASP A 517 -17.60 -12.15 -14.69
C ASP A 517 -16.67 -11.12 -15.38
N PRO A 518 -16.27 -11.32 -16.65
CA PRO A 518 -15.44 -10.38 -17.39
C PRO A 518 -16.10 -9.02 -17.67
N LYS A 519 -17.39 -8.84 -17.39
CA LYS A 519 -18.06 -7.53 -17.46
C LYS A 519 -17.70 -6.64 -16.26
N THR A 520 -17.40 -7.25 -15.14
CA THR A 520 -17.11 -6.57 -13.86
C THR A 520 -15.70 -6.82 -13.34
N SER A 521 -14.93 -7.72 -13.97
CA SER A 521 -13.63 -8.18 -13.52
C SER A 521 -12.62 -8.25 -14.67
N VAL A 522 -11.36 -8.11 -14.36
CA VAL A 522 -10.26 -8.14 -15.34
C VAL A 522 -9.60 -9.51 -15.37
N VAL A 523 -9.45 -10.15 -14.19
CA VAL A 523 -8.85 -11.47 -14.05
C VAL A 523 -9.80 -12.45 -13.36
N ASN A 524 -9.61 -13.74 -13.63
CA ASN A 524 -10.33 -14.83 -12.95
C ASN A 524 -9.67 -15.19 -11.61
N ALA A 525 -10.23 -16.15 -10.86
CA ALA A 525 -9.69 -16.64 -9.59
C ALA A 525 -8.29 -17.28 -9.70
N ARG A 526 -7.82 -17.59 -10.91
CA ARG A 526 -6.43 -18.02 -11.15
C ARG A 526 -5.55 -16.86 -11.64
N LEU A 527 -6.00 -15.60 -11.49
CA LEU A 527 -5.28 -14.37 -11.85
C LEU A 527 -4.98 -14.22 -13.36
N GLN A 528 -5.65 -14.97 -14.22
CA GLN A 528 -5.50 -14.90 -15.67
C GLN A 528 -6.40 -13.80 -16.24
N VAL A 529 -5.86 -12.96 -17.12
CA VAL A 529 -6.62 -11.90 -17.80
C VAL A 529 -7.66 -12.52 -18.74
N TYR A 530 -8.91 -12.14 -18.57
CA TYR A 530 -10.03 -12.71 -19.33
C TYR A 530 -9.86 -12.60 -20.85
N GLY A 531 -10.03 -13.74 -21.51
CA GLY A 531 -9.93 -13.84 -22.97
C GLY A 531 -8.52 -13.66 -23.53
N MET A 532 -7.52 -13.68 -22.66
CA MET A 532 -6.09 -13.67 -23.06
C MET A 532 -5.44 -15.01 -22.72
N LYS A 533 -4.47 -15.40 -23.53
CA LYS A 533 -3.57 -16.53 -23.26
C LYS A 533 -2.23 -16.00 -22.77
N ASN A 534 -1.61 -16.72 -21.83
CA ASN A 534 -0.27 -16.46 -21.32
C ASN A 534 -0.09 -15.06 -20.71
N LEU A 535 -1.15 -14.52 -20.08
CA LEU A 535 -1.13 -13.22 -19.41
C LEU A 535 -1.83 -13.31 -18.05
N ARG A 536 -1.13 -12.87 -17.00
CA ARG A 536 -1.67 -12.72 -15.64
C ARG A 536 -1.38 -11.33 -15.10
N VAL A 537 -2.14 -10.97 -14.07
CA VAL A 537 -1.83 -9.83 -13.19
C VAL A 537 -1.68 -10.36 -11.77
N VAL A 538 -0.58 -10.00 -11.09
CA VAL A 538 -0.30 -10.47 -9.71
C VAL A 538 0.27 -9.31 -8.89
N ASP A 539 -0.59 -8.46 -8.40
CA ASP A 539 -0.31 -7.36 -7.48
C ASP A 539 -1.60 -6.87 -6.81
N SER A 540 -1.53 -5.77 -6.07
CA SER A 540 -2.67 -5.21 -5.33
C SER A 540 -3.88 -4.87 -6.22
N SER A 541 -3.67 -4.60 -7.52
CA SER A 541 -4.75 -4.23 -8.43
C SER A 541 -5.82 -5.31 -8.61
N VAL A 542 -5.49 -6.58 -8.30
CA VAL A 542 -6.43 -7.69 -8.48
C VAL A 542 -7.30 -7.98 -7.25
N LEU A 543 -6.98 -7.42 -6.09
CA LEU A 543 -7.77 -7.61 -4.88
C LEU A 543 -9.22 -7.23 -5.15
N PRO A 544 -10.23 -8.07 -4.78
CA PRO A 544 -11.63 -7.78 -5.07
C PRO A 544 -12.19 -6.57 -4.31
N GLU A 545 -11.74 -6.40 -3.07
CA GLU A 545 -12.02 -5.24 -2.21
C GLU A 545 -10.82 -4.99 -1.28
N LEU A 546 -10.80 -3.81 -0.65
CA LEU A 546 -9.89 -3.50 0.45
C LEU A 546 -10.09 -4.47 1.61
N ILE A 547 -9.01 -4.75 2.32
CA ILE A 547 -9.02 -5.57 3.55
C ILE A 547 -9.00 -4.67 4.78
N SER A 548 -9.23 -5.24 5.94
CA SER A 548 -9.11 -4.57 7.24
C SER A 548 -7.65 -4.31 7.58
N GLY A 549 -7.10 -3.19 7.10
CA GLY A 549 -5.72 -2.76 7.36
C GLY A 549 -4.84 -2.59 6.12
N HIS A 550 -3.55 -2.75 6.28
CA HIS A 550 -2.53 -2.42 5.27
C HIS A 550 -2.28 -3.58 4.29
N ILE A 551 -2.06 -3.27 3.01
CA ILE A 551 -2.13 -4.25 1.91
C ILE A 551 -0.85 -5.05 1.63
N THR A 552 0.26 -4.82 2.35
CA THR A 552 1.54 -5.50 2.06
C THR A 552 1.44 -7.02 2.23
N ALA A 553 1.00 -7.49 3.42
CA ALA A 553 0.90 -8.91 3.70
C ALA A 553 -0.08 -9.65 2.76
N PRO A 554 -1.28 -9.12 2.44
CA PRO A 554 -2.18 -9.72 1.44
C PRO A 554 -1.57 -9.85 0.05
N VAL A 555 -0.74 -8.90 -0.40
CA VAL A 555 -0.08 -8.99 -1.71
C VAL A 555 1.04 -10.03 -1.71
N LEU A 556 1.78 -10.17 -0.61
CA LEU A 556 2.77 -11.25 -0.44
C LEU A 556 2.07 -12.62 -0.49
N MET A 557 1.00 -12.78 0.28
CA MET A 557 0.16 -13.99 0.29
C MET A 557 -0.37 -14.32 -1.11
N LEU A 558 -0.93 -13.32 -1.80
CA LEU A 558 -1.43 -13.44 -3.16
C LEU A 558 -0.34 -13.98 -4.11
N ALA A 559 0.88 -13.46 -4.02
CA ALA A 559 2.00 -13.84 -4.89
C ALA A 559 2.54 -15.24 -4.56
N GLU A 560 2.60 -15.62 -3.28
CA GLU A 560 2.92 -16.99 -2.86
C GLU A 560 1.92 -17.98 -3.45
N LYS A 561 0.62 -17.72 -3.33
CA LYS A 561 -0.44 -18.55 -3.90
C LYS A 561 -0.39 -18.56 -5.43
N ALA A 562 -0.15 -17.41 -6.06
CA ALA A 562 -0.02 -17.30 -7.50
C ALA A 562 1.14 -18.15 -8.04
N SER A 563 2.26 -18.22 -7.30
CA SER A 563 3.40 -19.06 -7.68
C SER A 563 3.03 -20.53 -7.75
N ASP A 564 2.29 -21.03 -6.77
CA ASP A 564 1.84 -22.43 -6.74
C ASP A 564 0.79 -22.70 -7.83
N ILE A 565 -0.16 -21.77 -8.06
CA ILE A 565 -1.10 -21.83 -9.19
C ILE A 565 -0.38 -21.91 -10.54
N ILE A 566 0.74 -21.21 -10.71
CA ILE A 566 1.55 -21.26 -11.95
C ILE A 566 2.31 -22.57 -12.04
N LYS A 567 2.97 -23.03 -10.95
CA LYS A 567 3.67 -24.31 -10.90
C LYS A 567 2.74 -25.48 -11.24
N GLU A 568 1.54 -25.51 -10.64
CA GLU A 568 0.51 -26.50 -10.93
C GLU A 568 0.11 -26.53 -12.41
N LYS A 569 -0.10 -25.37 -13.05
CA LYS A 569 -0.43 -25.30 -14.49
C LYS A 569 0.59 -25.99 -15.38
N TYR A 570 1.85 -26.00 -14.98
CA TYR A 570 2.95 -26.60 -15.74
C TYR A 570 3.44 -27.92 -15.14
N ASN A 571 2.64 -28.58 -14.28
CA ASN A 571 2.92 -29.88 -13.63
C ASN A 571 4.26 -29.85 -12.85
N ARG A 572 4.50 -28.79 -12.11
CA ARG A 572 5.64 -28.62 -11.17
C ARG A 572 5.09 -28.40 -9.76
N HIS A 573 5.82 -28.88 -8.77
CA HIS A 573 5.44 -28.77 -7.34
C HIS A 573 6.55 -28.13 -6.52
#